data_c00a09b0de32c3efba674c046fb456da
#
_entry.id   c00a09b0de32c3efba674c046fb456da
#
_cell.length_a   1.000
_cell.length_b   1.000
_cell.length_c   1.000
_cell.angle_alpha   90.00
_cell.angle_beta   90.00
_cell.angle_gamma   90.00
#
_symmetry.space_group_name_H-M   'P 1'
#
loop_
_entity.id
_entity.type
_entity.pdbx_description
1 polymer ?
#
loop_
_entity_poly.entity_id
_entity_poly.type
_entity_poly.pdbx_seq_one_letter_code
_entity_poly.pdbx_strand_id
1 'polypeptide(L)' 'RRYTVRSGDTLSGIASRYKINVGQIKGYRSGNPNVIYPGETLYW' A
#
# COMPACT_ATOMS: atom_id res chain seq x y z
N ARG A 1 5.34 -3.92 -9.91
CA ARG A 1 3.90 -3.68 -9.94
C ARG A 1 3.54 -2.38 -9.26
N ARG A 2 2.44 -1.82 -9.65
CA ARG A 2 1.91 -0.58 -9.09
C ARG A 2 0.45 -0.73 -8.72
N TYR A 3 0.06 -0.02 -7.68
CA TYR A 3 -1.32 -0.01 -7.25
C TYR A 3 -1.68 1.38 -6.75
N THR A 4 -2.79 1.94 -7.23
CA THR A 4 -3.29 3.22 -6.76
C THR A 4 -4.22 2.99 -5.57
N VAL A 5 -3.89 3.61 -4.44
CA VAL A 5 -4.66 3.45 -3.20
C VAL A 5 -6.04 4.07 -3.36
N ARG A 6 -7.05 3.36 -2.88
CA ARG A 6 -8.42 3.83 -2.84
C ARG A 6 -8.85 4.10 -1.41
N SER A 7 -9.92 4.87 -1.27
CA SER A 7 -10.50 5.13 0.04
C SER A 7 -10.82 3.82 0.75
N GLY A 8 -10.43 3.71 2.01
CA GLY A 8 -10.67 2.52 2.80
C GLY A 8 -9.62 1.43 2.67
N ASP A 9 -8.65 1.59 1.78
CA ASP A 9 -7.60 0.59 1.64
C ASP A 9 -6.61 0.66 2.80
N THR A 10 -6.03 -0.51 3.10
CA THR A 10 -4.95 -0.60 4.07
C THR A 10 -3.78 -1.32 3.41
N LEU A 11 -2.58 -1.05 3.91
CA LEU A 11 -1.38 -1.65 3.33
C LEU A 11 -1.37 -3.16 3.52
N SER A 12 -1.80 -3.61 4.70
CA SER A 12 -1.87 -5.05 4.98
C SER A 12 -2.91 -5.73 4.07
N GLY A 13 -4.02 -5.06 3.81
CA GLY A 13 -5.03 -5.59 2.90
C GLY A 13 -4.52 -5.72 1.48
N ILE A 14 -3.77 -4.71 1.02
CA ILE A 14 -3.17 -4.74 -0.31
C ILE A 14 -2.13 -5.86 -0.40
N ALA A 15 -1.29 -5.98 0.61
CA ALA A 15 -0.26 -7.02 0.64
C ALA A 15 -0.88 -8.42 0.60
N SER A 16 -1.93 -8.62 1.37
CA SER A 16 -2.64 -9.90 1.39
C SER A 16 -3.26 -10.21 0.03
N ARG A 17 -3.82 -9.19 -0.61
CA ARG A 17 -4.46 -9.36 -1.92
C ARG A 17 -3.46 -9.83 -2.99
N TYR A 18 -2.26 -9.30 -2.94
CA TYR A 18 -1.22 -9.62 -3.92
C TYR A 18 -0.23 -10.66 -3.43
N LYS A 19 -0.47 -11.22 -2.24
CA LYS A 19 0.35 -12.29 -1.65
C LYS A 19 1.81 -11.88 -1.50
N ILE A 20 2.01 -10.66 -0.99
CA ILE A 20 3.33 -10.12 -0.72
C ILE A 20 3.39 -9.65 0.72
N ASN A 21 4.60 -9.36 1.19
CA ASN A 21 4.80 -8.80 2.52
C ASN A 21 4.64 -7.30 2.50
N VAL A 22 4.06 -6.74 3.56
CA VAL A 22 3.91 -5.29 3.69
C VAL A 22 5.25 -4.57 3.53
N GLY A 23 6.33 -5.16 4.03
CA GLY A 23 7.65 -4.58 3.91
C GLY A 23 8.18 -4.47 2.49
N GLN A 24 7.58 -5.16 1.54
CA GLN A 24 7.97 -5.08 0.14
C GLN A 24 7.34 -3.89 -0.58
N ILE A 25 6.25 -3.34 -0.01
CA ILE A 25 5.53 -2.25 -0.65
C ILE A 25 6.20 -0.92 -0.35
N LYS A 26 6.37 -0.11 -1.38
CA LYS A 26 7.02 1.20 -1.29
C LYS A 26 6.13 2.24 -1.96
N GLY A 27 6.47 3.51 -1.74
CA GLY A 27 5.75 4.62 -2.35
C GLY A 27 4.75 5.31 -1.44
N TYR A 28 4.49 4.76 -0.24
CA TYR A 28 3.61 5.42 0.72
C TYR A 28 4.35 6.61 1.35
N ARG A 29 3.63 7.72 1.46
CA ARG A 29 4.24 8.98 1.90
C ARG A 29 4.17 9.21 3.40
N SER A 30 3.31 8.48 4.08
CA SER A 30 3.08 8.69 5.50
C SER A 30 4.28 8.29 6.37
N GLY A 31 5.16 7.47 5.84
CA GLY A 31 6.26 6.90 6.63
C GLY A 31 5.80 5.82 7.59
N ASN A 32 4.51 5.53 7.60
CA ASN A 32 3.92 4.51 8.47
C ASN A 32 3.16 3.52 7.59
N PRO A 33 3.57 2.26 7.55
CA PRO A 33 2.91 1.27 6.68
C PRO A 33 1.45 1.00 7.05
N ASN A 34 1.00 1.45 8.21
CA ASN A 34 -0.39 1.29 8.60
C ASN A 34 -1.27 2.47 8.19
N VAL A 35 -0.67 3.51 7.62
CA VAL A 35 -1.40 4.72 7.23
C VAL A 35 -1.08 5.04 5.78
N ILE A 36 -2.07 4.89 4.91
CA ILE A 36 -1.92 5.26 3.51
C ILE A 36 -3.13 6.12 3.12
N TYR A 37 -2.96 6.92 2.09
CA TYR A 37 -3.97 7.85 1.67
C TYR A 37 -4.45 7.53 0.26
N PRO A 38 -5.73 7.75 -0.03
CA PRO A 38 -6.25 7.54 -1.38
C PRO A 38 -5.50 8.40 -2.39
N GLY A 39 -5.21 7.83 -3.54
CA GLY A 39 -4.50 8.54 -4.60
C GLY A 39 -3.01 8.29 -4.62
N GLU A 40 -2.45 7.71 -3.55
CA GLU A 40 -1.04 7.34 -3.56
C GLU A 40 -0.79 6.17 -4.50
N THR A 41 0.37 6.16 -5.15
CA THR A 41 0.76 5.03 -5.99
C THR A 41 1.80 4.23 -5.24
N LEU A 42 1.45 2.99 -4.95
CA LEU A 42 2.35 2.04 -4.31
C LEU A 42 3.00 1.16 -5.37
N TYR A 43 4.19 0.64 -5.05
CA TYR A 43 4.88 -0.27 -5.97
C TYR A 43 5.68 -1.30 -5.19
N TRP A 44 5.97 -2.41 -5.86
CA TRP A 44 6.79 -3.49 -5.28
C TRP A 44 7.41 -4.34 -6.37
#